data_a4f8684c94d9ee20040e782808f47683
#
_entry.id   a4f8684c94d9ee20040e782808f47683
#
_cell.length_a   1.000
_cell.length_b   1.000
_cell.length_c   1.000
_cell.angle_alpha   90.00
_cell.angle_beta   90.00
_cell.angle_gamma   90.00
#
_symmetry.space_group_name_H-M   'P 1'
#
loop_
_entity.id
_entity.type
_entity.pdbx_description
1 polymer ?
#
loop_
_entity_poly.entity_id
_entity_poly.type
_entity_poly.pdbx_seq_one_letter_code
_entity_poly.pdbx_strand_id
1 'polypeptide(L)'
;MESKFGDDPVSGARWEIRGPAKGIPIVEAWADDYIRFDGLPPWQEELRDEIRRRCRLLEPAEGQVLQASVFGPKPSNADVENLVLYNIGSFAVAGRNGIRFEHGVVPPPAPSGATYRFCYRYALVPRCRTLASFDCDWIDLGAFSGEKKLAQVWLALARGFKAEKVKVFMPVIDPETAFAVNIEIRAPRGKKYVLGNLVKPIFDGVISAFQAHADLSVLPEVLPLLAKQVQADPEEIRGCLLDQSRAVLGTVNRLVAPYGASVKWYPSDHLCEAGELLAADPVDDNWAIRGKVVELFR
;
A
#
# COMPACT_ATOMS: atom_id res chain seq x y z
N MET A 1 28.68 -34.80 32.85
CA MET A 1 28.78 -33.40 33.30
C MET A 1 27.69 -32.65 32.52
N GLU A 2 26.49 -32.69 33.09
CA GLU A 2 25.27 -32.10 32.48
C GLU A 2 25.26 -30.61 32.76
N SER A 3 25.29 -29.82 31.69
CA SER A 3 25.06 -28.36 31.77
C SER A 3 23.56 -28.15 31.72
N LYS A 4 22.98 -27.91 32.88
CA LYS A 4 21.60 -27.35 33.02
C LYS A 4 21.60 -25.96 32.43
N PHE A 5 20.98 -25.80 31.28
CA PHE A 5 20.51 -24.50 30.84
C PHE A 5 19.36 -24.11 31.76
N GLY A 6 19.57 -23.00 32.47
CA GLY A 6 18.58 -22.44 33.37
C GLY A 6 17.32 -22.04 32.62
N ASP A 7 16.21 -22.37 33.23
CA ASP A 7 14.89 -21.82 32.88
C ASP A 7 14.95 -20.30 33.03
N ASP A 8 14.85 -19.61 31.89
CA ASP A 8 14.60 -18.17 31.88
C ASP A 8 13.22 -17.90 32.50
N PRO A 9 13.09 -16.86 33.31
CA PRO A 9 11.85 -16.60 34.03
C PRO A 9 10.75 -16.16 33.08
N VAL A 10 9.69 -16.95 33.12
CA VAL A 10 8.29 -16.59 32.85
C VAL A 10 8.06 -15.40 31.92
N SER A 11 7.80 -15.77 30.72
CA SER A 11 7.08 -15.04 29.68
C SER A 11 6.13 -13.96 30.19
N GLY A 12 6.47 -12.72 30.05
CA GLY A 12 5.49 -11.70 29.75
C GLY A 12 4.70 -12.13 28.50
N ALA A 13 3.43 -11.79 28.42
CA ALA A 13 2.64 -12.08 27.23
C ALA A 13 3.36 -11.54 25.99
N ARG A 14 3.49 -12.36 24.93
CA ARG A 14 4.16 -11.97 23.67
C ARG A 14 3.47 -10.85 22.93
N TRP A 15 2.27 -10.51 23.33
CA TRP A 15 1.49 -9.43 22.77
C TRP A 15 0.46 -8.91 23.77
N GLU A 16 0.01 -7.69 23.52
CA GLU A 16 -1.02 -6.99 24.26
C GLU A 16 -1.91 -6.24 23.25
N ILE A 17 -3.21 -6.13 23.52
CA ILE A 17 -4.12 -5.41 22.65
C ILE A 17 -5.18 -4.65 23.45
N ARG A 18 -5.48 -3.42 23.02
CA ARG A 18 -6.57 -2.62 23.58
C ARG A 18 -7.50 -2.05 22.52
N GLY A 19 -8.70 -1.63 22.96
CA GLY A 19 -9.70 -0.98 22.12
C GLY A 19 -10.50 -1.94 21.23
N PRO A 20 -11.48 -1.40 20.45
CA PRO A 20 -11.98 -0.05 20.63
C PRO A 20 -12.80 0.08 21.94
N ALA A 21 -12.90 1.30 22.47
CA ALA A 21 -13.72 1.65 23.60
C ALA A 21 -14.75 2.73 23.20
N LYS A 22 -15.80 2.91 24.02
CA LYS A 22 -16.83 3.91 23.74
C LYS A 22 -16.23 5.31 23.62
N GLY A 23 -16.40 5.94 22.45
CA GLY A 23 -15.85 7.26 22.15
C GLY A 23 -14.37 7.27 21.75
N ILE A 24 -13.69 6.10 21.75
CA ILE A 24 -12.29 5.96 21.36
C ILE A 24 -12.20 4.90 20.26
N PRO A 25 -12.37 5.28 18.99
CA PRO A 25 -12.40 4.35 17.87
C PRO A 25 -10.97 3.95 17.43
N ILE A 26 -10.22 3.37 18.39
CA ILE A 26 -8.82 2.97 18.18
C ILE A 26 -8.66 1.52 18.65
N VAL A 27 -7.98 0.73 17.83
CA VAL A 27 -7.43 -0.59 18.18
C VAL A 27 -5.93 -0.47 18.16
N GLU A 28 -5.26 -0.88 19.23
CA GLU A 28 -3.80 -0.92 19.31
C GLU A 28 -3.34 -2.29 19.79
N ALA A 29 -2.35 -2.83 19.12
CA ALA A 29 -1.77 -4.14 19.41
C ALA A 29 -0.24 -4.05 19.46
N TRP A 30 0.33 -4.39 20.60
CA TRP A 30 1.77 -4.47 20.82
C TRP A 30 2.24 -5.91 20.68
N ALA A 31 3.42 -6.12 20.12
CA ALA A 31 3.99 -7.44 19.90
C ALA A 31 5.52 -7.45 20.00
N ASP A 32 6.08 -8.59 20.40
CA ASP A 32 7.54 -8.81 20.48
C ASP A 32 8.20 -8.86 19.11
N ASP A 33 7.46 -9.29 18.09
CA ASP A 33 7.95 -9.41 16.71
C ASP A 33 6.86 -8.96 15.73
N TYR A 34 7.26 -8.63 14.49
CA TYR A 34 6.30 -8.27 13.45
C TYR A 34 5.44 -9.48 13.07
N ILE A 35 4.17 -9.22 12.75
CA ILE A 35 3.25 -10.27 12.33
C ILE A 35 3.61 -10.68 10.90
N ARG A 36 4.01 -11.92 10.70
CA ARG A 36 4.43 -12.48 9.41
C ARG A 36 3.26 -12.57 8.44
N PHE A 37 3.56 -12.60 7.15
CA PHE A 37 2.54 -12.74 6.12
C PHE A 37 2.06 -14.19 6.00
N ASP A 38 2.99 -15.13 6.07
CA ASP A 38 2.77 -16.58 5.99
C ASP A 38 3.59 -17.30 7.07
N GLY A 39 3.28 -18.57 7.28
CA GLY A 39 3.98 -19.40 8.26
C GLY A 39 3.93 -18.83 9.69
N LEU A 40 2.76 -18.31 10.11
CA LEU A 40 2.62 -17.69 11.42
C LEU A 40 2.75 -18.71 12.54
N PRO A 41 3.51 -18.39 13.59
CA PRO A 41 3.41 -19.13 14.84
C PRO A 41 2.03 -18.89 15.49
N PRO A 42 1.52 -19.84 16.31
CA PRO A 42 0.17 -19.77 16.88
C PRO A 42 -0.18 -18.46 17.56
N TRP A 43 0.74 -17.87 18.32
CA TRP A 43 0.50 -16.59 19.00
C TRP A 43 0.30 -15.40 18.04
N GLN A 44 0.92 -15.44 16.84
CA GLN A 44 0.69 -14.41 15.81
C GLN A 44 -0.64 -14.61 15.10
N GLU A 45 -1.10 -15.85 14.93
CA GLU A 45 -2.44 -16.13 14.42
C GLU A 45 -3.50 -15.61 15.39
N GLU A 46 -3.36 -15.89 16.68
CA GLU A 46 -4.24 -15.38 17.73
C GLU A 46 -4.29 -13.86 17.74
N LEU A 47 -3.13 -13.19 17.72
CA LEU A 47 -3.05 -11.73 17.69
C LEU A 47 -3.72 -11.16 16.43
N ARG A 48 -3.45 -11.74 15.26
CA ARG A 48 -4.05 -11.31 13.99
C ARG A 48 -5.56 -11.44 14.02
N ASP A 49 -6.08 -12.54 14.53
CA ASP A 49 -7.51 -12.78 14.61
C ASP A 49 -8.18 -11.84 15.61
N GLU A 50 -7.51 -11.52 16.70
CA GLU A 50 -8.00 -10.56 17.69
C GLU A 50 -7.99 -9.13 17.12
N ILE A 51 -6.95 -8.71 16.40
CA ILE A 51 -6.94 -7.45 15.66
C ILE A 51 -8.14 -7.37 14.72
N ARG A 52 -8.34 -8.42 13.90
CA ARG A 52 -9.44 -8.49 12.94
C ARG A 52 -10.80 -8.39 13.62
N ARG A 53 -10.99 -9.12 14.71
CA ARG A 53 -12.21 -9.10 15.49
C ARG A 53 -12.54 -7.70 16.01
N ARG A 54 -11.55 -7.00 16.55
CA ARG A 54 -11.71 -5.64 17.09
C ARG A 54 -11.89 -4.60 16.00
N CYS A 55 -11.15 -4.68 14.91
CA CYS A 55 -11.28 -3.73 13.80
C CYS A 55 -12.63 -3.80 13.09
N ARG A 56 -13.35 -4.93 13.16
CA ARG A 56 -14.76 -5.02 12.69
C ARG A 56 -15.73 -4.14 13.47
N LEU A 57 -15.35 -3.71 14.66
CA LEU A 57 -16.16 -2.81 15.49
C LEU A 57 -15.92 -1.33 15.19
N LEU A 58 -14.97 -1.01 14.29
CA LEU A 58 -14.67 0.35 13.86
C LEU A 58 -15.64 0.76 12.75
N GLU A 59 -16.56 1.67 13.07
CA GLU A 59 -17.55 2.21 12.13
C GLU A 59 -17.25 3.69 11.87
N PRO A 60 -16.70 4.05 10.69
CA PRO A 60 -16.37 5.42 10.39
C PRO A 60 -17.63 6.26 10.17
N ALA A 61 -17.66 7.42 10.81
CA ALA A 61 -18.61 8.48 10.47
C ALA A 61 -18.25 9.14 9.15
N GLU A 62 -19.16 9.96 8.63
CA GLU A 62 -18.86 10.79 7.48
C GLU A 62 -17.62 11.66 7.74
N GLY A 63 -16.73 11.76 6.76
CA GLY A 63 -15.46 12.52 6.89
C GLY A 63 -14.39 11.84 7.73
N GLN A 64 -14.58 10.62 8.21
CA GLN A 64 -13.53 9.82 8.85
C GLN A 64 -12.95 8.76 7.89
N VAL A 65 -11.66 8.48 8.05
CA VAL A 65 -10.92 7.42 7.33
C VAL A 65 -10.24 6.49 8.33
N LEU A 66 -9.95 5.27 7.92
CA LEU A 66 -9.14 4.35 8.70
C LEU A 66 -7.67 4.70 8.54
N GLN A 67 -7.01 5.08 9.63
CA GLN A 67 -5.56 5.16 9.72
C GLN A 67 -5.02 3.86 10.28
N ALA A 68 -4.13 3.21 9.55
CA ALA A 68 -3.44 1.99 9.93
C ALA A 68 -1.93 2.31 10.03
N SER A 69 -1.37 2.20 11.22
CA SER A 69 0.03 2.53 11.48
C SER A 69 0.76 1.32 12.03
N VAL A 70 2.02 1.13 11.64
CA VAL A 70 2.94 0.18 12.27
C VAL A 70 4.12 0.96 12.84
N PHE A 71 4.48 0.66 14.09
CA PHE A 71 5.62 1.25 14.78
C PHE A 71 6.62 0.15 15.10
N GLY A 72 7.89 0.46 14.96
CA GLY A 72 9.01 -0.44 15.21
C GLY A 72 10.00 -0.53 14.05
N PRO A 73 11.03 -1.38 14.15
CA PRO A 73 11.99 -1.56 13.06
C PRO A 73 11.30 -2.17 11.84
N LYS A 74 11.43 -1.52 10.69
CA LYS A 74 10.88 -2.04 9.43
C LYS A 74 11.74 -3.24 8.97
N PRO A 75 11.15 -4.43 8.75
CA PRO A 75 11.87 -5.53 8.13
C PRO A 75 12.39 -5.11 6.74
N SER A 76 13.59 -5.55 6.37
CA SER A 76 14.15 -5.28 5.04
C SER A 76 13.21 -5.77 3.94
N ASN A 77 12.99 -4.95 2.94
CA ASN A 77 12.09 -5.22 1.80
C ASN A 77 10.62 -5.47 2.17
N ALA A 78 10.16 -4.98 3.33
CA ALA A 78 8.76 -5.03 3.69
C ALA A 78 8.05 -3.72 3.30
N ASP A 79 6.91 -3.87 2.63
CA ASP A 79 6.03 -2.77 2.30
C ASP A 79 5.19 -2.40 3.52
N VAL A 80 5.07 -1.13 3.82
CA VAL A 80 4.33 -0.67 5.01
C VAL A 80 2.85 -1.04 4.92
N GLU A 81 2.23 -0.91 3.74
CA GLU A 81 0.84 -1.31 3.56
C GLU A 81 0.64 -2.80 3.84
N ASN A 82 1.57 -3.67 3.46
CA ASN A 82 1.50 -5.09 3.75
C ASN A 82 1.60 -5.37 5.26
N LEU A 83 2.50 -4.68 5.97
CA LEU A 83 2.65 -4.83 7.42
C LEU A 83 1.37 -4.51 8.18
N VAL A 84 0.58 -3.56 7.73
CA VAL A 84 -0.66 -3.15 8.42
C VAL A 84 -1.92 -3.80 7.82
N LEU A 85 -2.02 -3.96 6.50
CA LEU A 85 -3.26 -4.36 5.83
C LEU A 85 -3.45 -5.89 5.82
N TYR A 86 -2.38 -6.67 5.75
CA TYR A 86 -2.48 -8.13 5.84
C TYR A 86 -3.04 -8.62 7.18
N ASN A 87 -2.82 -7.84 8.24
CA ASN A 87 -3.29 -8.19 9.57
C ASN A 87 -4.80 -8.09 9.70
N ILE A 88 -5.45 -7.30 8.85
CA ILE A 88 -6.89 -7.14 8.87
C ILE A 88 -7.45 -7.70 7.56
N GLY A 89 -8.07 -8.86 7.61
CA GLY A 89 -8.86 -9.33 6.48
C GLY A 89 -10.08 -8.43 6.29
N SER A 90 -10.17 -7.77 5.14
CA SER A 90 -11.33 -6.98 4.73
C SER A 90 -11.66 -5.77 5.63
N PHE A 91 -11.21 -4.61 5.24
CA PHE A 91 -11.62 -3.30 5.80
C PHE A 91 -12.98 -2.81 5.28
N ALA A 92 -13.90 -3.72 4.96
CA ALA A 92 -15.14 -3.37 4.27
C ALA A 92 -15.92 -2.25 4.97
N VAL A 93 -15.93 -2.25 6.30
CA VAL A 93 -16.62 -1.23 7.10
C VAL A 93 -15.67 -0.11 7.50
N ALA A 94 -14.59 -0.41 8.22
CA ALA A 94 -13.69 0.60 8.77
C ALA A 94 -13.01 1.48 7.70
N GLY A 95 -12.67 0.90 6.55
CA GLY A 95 -12.00 1.60 5.44
C GLY A 95 -12.92 2.10 4.33
N ARG A 96 -14.25 2.13 4.52
CA ARG A 96 -15.20 2.48 3.43
C ARG A 96 -15.04 3.89 2.87
N ASN A 97 -14.60 4.84 3.68
CA ASN A 97 -14.42 6.24 3.27
C ASN A 97 -12.99 6.54 2.81
N GLY A 98 -12.04 5.71 3.20
CA GLY A 98 -10.62 5.89 2.90
C GLY A 98 -9.74 5.10 3.86
N ILE A 99 -8.51 4.82 3.40
CA ILE A 99 -7.46 4.15 4.17
C ILE A 99 -6.20 4.97 4.05
N ARG A 100 -5.58 5.26 5.20
CA ARG A 100 -4.25 5.84 5.33
C ARG A 100 -3.37 4.83 6.03
N PHE A 101 -2.14 4.68 5.56
CA PHE A 101 -1.14 3.86 6.26
C PHE A 101 0.15 4.65 6.46
N GLU A 102 0.89 4.31 7.51
CA GLU A 102 2.15 4.95 7.85
C GLU A 102 3.04 4.04 8.68
N HIS A 103 4.34 4.33 8.65
CA HIS A 103 5.34 3.69 9.48
C HIS A 103 5.96 4.70 10.47
N GLY A 104 6.08 4.29 11.73
CA GLY A 104 6.76 5.04 12.78
C GLY A 104 7.89 4.19 13.40
N VAL A 105 8.98 4.83 13.76
CA VAL A 105 10.18 4.12 14.25
C VAL A 105 10.01 3.63 15.70
N VAL A 106 9.34 4.40 16.54
CA VAL A 106 9.25 4.14 17.99
C VAL A 106 7.84 3.69 18.36
N PRO A 107 7.66 2.46 18.87
CA PRO A 107 6.37 2.02 19.38
C PRO A 107 5.89 2.90 20.53
N PRO A 108 4.61 3.28 20.59
CA PRO A 108 4.04 3.93 21.76
C PRO A 108 4.07 2.99 22.98
N PRO A 109 4.10 3.53 24.21
CA PRO A 109 4.10 2.71 25.42
C PRO A 109 2.86 1.81 25.51
N ALA A 110 3.06 0.56 25.90
CA ALA A 110 1.99 -0.38 26.12
C ALA A 110 1.25 -0.07 27.45
N PRO A 111 -0.06 -0.32 27.55
CA PRO A 111 -0.83 -0.08 28.78
C PRO A 111 -0.30 -0.81 30.01
N SER A 112 0.22 -2.01 29.85
CA SER A 112 0.85 -2.79 30.93
C SER A 112 2.17 -2.22 31.43
N GLY A 113 2.79 -1.30 30.67
CA GLY A 113 4.15 -0.84 30.90
C GLY A 113 5.23 -1.79 30.36
N ALA A 114 4.85 -2.91 29.75
CA ALA A 114 5.80 -3.81 29.10
C ALA A 114 6.39 -3.16 27.84
N THR A 115 7.63 -3.58 27.51
CA THR A 115 8.33 -3.10 26.32
C THR A 115 8.13 -4.12 25.17
N TYR A 116 7.59 -3.62 24.06
CA TYR A 116 7.41 -4.39 22.85
C TYR A 116 8.19 -3.76 21.70
N ARG A 117 8.61 -4.57 20.73
CA ARG A 117 9.34 -4.09 19.56
C ARG A 117 8.45 -3.48 18.50
N PHE A 118 7.17 -3.88 18.45
CA PHE A 118 6.20 -3.46 17.45
C PHE A 118 4.90 -3.00 18.09
N CYS A 119 4.25 -2.03 17.44
CA CYS A 119 2.87 -1.68 17.73
C CYS A 119 2.11 -1.48 16.41
N TYR A 120 0.94 -2.08 16.32
CA TYR A 120 -0.02 -1.88 15.25
C TYR A 120 -1.17 -1.03 15.76
N ARG A 121 -1.46 0.07 15.09
CA ARG A 121 -2.55 0.97 15.46
C ARG A 121 -3.53 1.12 14.30
N TYR A 122 -4.80 0.97 14.60
CA TYR A 122 -5.92 1.14 13.69
C TYR A 122 -6.90 2.12 14.31
N ALA A 123 -7.04 3.31 13.72
CA ALA A 123 -7.83 4.39 14.28
C ALA A 123 -8.74 5.01 13.23
N LEU A 124 -9.94 5.43 13.63
CA LEU A 124 -10.76 6.29 12.80
C LEU A 124 -10.36 7.74 13.06
N VAL A 125 -9.85 8.41 12.02
CA VAL A 125 -9.35 9.79 12.07
C VAL A 125 -10.10 10.66 11.07
N PRO A 126 -10.19 11.99 11.30
CA PRO A 126 -10.72 12.91 10.31
C PRO A 126 -9.97 12.80 8.99
N ARG A 127 -10.69 12.90 7.87
CA ARG A 127 -10.10 13.04 6.54
C ARG A 127 -9.29 14.34 6.50
N CYS A 128 -7.98 14.24 6.32
CA CYS A 128 -7.17 15.42 6.07
C CYS A 128 -7.43 15.94 4.65
N ARG A 129 -7.86 17.17 4.52
CA ARG A 129 -7.76 17.90 3.25
C ARG A 129 -6.31 18.37 3.16
N THR A 130 -5.44 17.57 2.61
CA THR A 130 -4.10 18.03 2.26
C THR A 130 -4.25 19.05 1.14
N LEU A 131 -3.96 20.29 1.43
CA LEU A 131 -3.76 21.40 0.46
C LEU A 131 -2.43 21.19 -0.28
N ALA A 132 -2.23 20.03 -0.86
CA ALA A 132 -1.09 19.85 -1.71
C ALA A 132 -1.56 20.03 -3.14
N SER A 133 -0.94 20.96 -3.82
CA SER A 133 -1.11 21.18 -5.25
C SER A 133 -0.89 19.91 -6.03
N PHE A 134 -1.97 19.30 -6.40
CA PHE A 134 -2.00 18.21 -7.33
C PHE A 134 -1.99 18.75 -8.72
N ASP A 135 -1.17 18.18 -9.55
CA ASP A 135 -1.22 18.40 -10.97
C ASP A 135 -1.46 17.11 -11.76
N CYS A 136 -2.24 16.21 -11.19
CA CYS A 136 -2.77 15.08 -11.92
C CYS A 136 -4.29 15.23 -12.03
N ASP A 137 -4.77 15.56 -13.20
CA ASP A 137 -6.18 15.49 -13.55
C ASP A 137 -6.68 14.05 -13.40
N TRP A 138 -8.01 13.89 -13.30
CA TRP A 138 -8.61 12.59 -13.25
C TRP A 138 -8.21 11.74 -14.47
N ILE A 139 -7.60 10.59 -14.19
CA ILE A 139 -7.20 9.61 -15.18
C ILE A 139 -8.19 8.46 -15.16
N ASP A 140 -8.81 8.22 -16.30
CA ASP A 140 -9.73 7.11 -16.50
C ASP A 140 -8.96 5.78 -16.52
N LEU A 141 -9.42 4.83 -15.71
CA LEU A 141 -8.88 3.47 -15.65
C LEU A 141 -9.68 2.48 -16.50
N GLY A 142 -10.81 2.92 -17.08
CA GLY A 142 -11.73 2.05 -17.79
C GLY A 142 -12.34 0.96 -16.91
N ALA A 143 -12.52 -0.23 -17.46
CA ALA A 143 -13.01 -1.40 -16.75
C ALA A 143 -11.91 -1.97 -15.83
N PHE A 144 -11.92 -1.53 -14.60
CA PHE A 144 -10.92 -1.89 -13.58
C PHE A 144 -11.32 -3.15 -12.82
N SER A 145 -10.81 -4.31 -13.23
CA SER A 145 -11.20 -5.60 -12.63
C SER A 145 -10.12 -6.69 -12.71
N GLY A 146 -10.17 -7.63 -11.78
CA GLY A 146 -9.33 -8.84 -11.76
C GLY A 146 -7.85 -8.58 -11.47
N GLU A 147 -6.99 -9.47 -11.95
CA GLU A 147 -5.53 -9.45 -11.76
C GLU A 147 -4.83 -8.37 -12.61
N LYS A 148 -5.55 -7.75 -13.53
CA LYS A 148 -5.02 -6.72 -14.44
C LYS A 148 -4.86 -5.35 -13.80
N LYS A 149 -5.40 -5.14 -12.61
CA LYS A 149 -5.55 -3.81 -11.99
C LYS A 149 -4.26 -3.01 -11.96
N LEU A 150 -3.15 -3.60 -11.51
CA LEU A 150 -1.85 -2.94 -11.45
C LEU A 150 -1.41 -2.43 -12.82
N ALA A 151 -1.39 -3.32 -13.81
CA ALA A 151 -0.98 -2.99 -15.19
C ALA A 151 -1.90 -1.95 -15.83
N GLN A 152 -3.20 -1.96 -15.51
CA GLN A 152 -4.15 -0.95 -15.96
C GLN A 152 -3.86 0.44 -15.37
N VAL A 153 -3.56 0.51 -14.06
CA VAL A 153 -3.16 1.77 -13.41
C VAL A 153 -1.86 2.29 -14.01
N TRP A 154 -0.85 1.42 -14.12
CA TRP A 154 0.43 1.76 -14.73
C TRP A 154 0.27 2.33 -16.15
N LEU A 155 -0.46 1.65 -17.03
CA LEU A 155 -0.64 2.09 -18.41
C LEU A 155 -1.47 3.37 -18.52
N ALA A 156 -2.52 3.50 -17.71
CA ALA A 156 -3.36 4.70 -17.70
C ALA A 156 -2.55 5.94 -17.29
N LEU A 157 -1.70 5.81 -16.26
CA LEU A 157 -0.78 6.87 -15.84
C LEU A 157 0.26 7.17 -16.92
N ALA A 158 0.89 6.15 -17.53
CA ALA A 158 1.86 6.34 -18.60
C ALA A 158 1.25 7.06 -19.81
N ARG A 159 0.01 6.76 -20.17
CA ARG A 159 -0.77 7.50 -21.18
C ARG A 159 -1.10 8.93 -20.72
N GLY A 160 -1.42 9.09 -19.44
CA GLY A 160 -1.66 10.38 -18.82
C GLY A 160 -0.45 11.32 -18.90
N PHE A 161 0.77 10.81 -18.77
CA PHE A 161 2.00 11.57 -19.01
C PHE A 161 2.09 12.09 -20.44
N LYS A 162 1.88 11.19 -21.42
CA LYS A 162 1.89 11.57 -22.84
C LYS A 162 0.80 12.59 -23.20
N ALA A 163 -0.30 12.59 -22.47
CA ALA A 163 -1.45 13.52 -22.63
C ALA A 163 -1.33 14.77 -21.73
N GLU A 164 -0.19 15.00 -21.11
CA GLU A 164 0.06 16.14 -20.19
C GLU A 164 -0.89 16.24 -18.99
N LYS A 165 -1.64 15.16 -18.70
CA LYS A 165 -2.52 15.08 -17.53
C LYS A 165 -1.77 14.74 -16.24
N VAL A 166 -0.60 14.13 -16.36
CA VAL A 166 0.31 13.85 -15.25
C VAL A 166 1.56 14.68 -15.45
N LYS A 167 1.89 15.50 -14.45
CA LYS A 167 3.06 16.36 -14.48
C LYS A 167 4.07 15.93 -13.45
N VAL A 168 5.33 15.94 -13.83
CA VAL A 168 6.47 15.69 -12.96
C VAL A 168 7.14 17.03 -12.65
N PHE A 169 7.17 17.41 -11.37
CA PHE A 169 7.75 18.69 -10.93
C PHE A 169 9.13 18.56 -10.31
N MET A 170 9.52 17.33 -9.95
CA MET A 170 10.76 17.07 -9.24
C MET A 170 11.74 16.33 -10.13
N PRO A 171 13.04 16.62 -10.02
CA PRO A 171 14.07 15.77 -10.59
C PRO A 171 13.98 14.36 -9.97
N VAL A 172 14.62 13.40 -10.62
CA VAL A 172 14.74 12.02 -10.13
C VAL A 172 15.13 12.03 -8.65
N ILE A 173 14.30 11.45 -7.82
CA ILE A 173 14.57 11.26 -6.39
C ILE A 173 15.74 10.29 -6.26
N ASP A 174 16.58 10.47 -5.25
CA ASP A 174 17.59 9.46 -4.89
C ASP A 174 16.88 8.11 -4.74
N PRO A 175 17.35 7.04 -5.41
CA PRO A 175 16.72 5.73 -5.35
C PRO A 175 16.52 5.14 -3.96
N GLU A 176 17.23 5.65 -2.94
CA GLU A 176 17.11 5.25 -1.55
C GLU A 176 16.16 6.15 -0.73
N THR A 177 15.56 7.17 -1.34
CA THR A 177 14.71 8.13 -0.63
C THR A 177 13.32 7.54 -0.37
N ALA A 178 12.88 7.63 0.87
CA ALA A 178 11.52 7.27 1.26
C ALA A 178 10.49 8.23 0.62
N PHE A 179 9.33 7.70 0.25
CA PHE A 179 8.27 8.49 -0.36
C PHE A 179 6.89 8.11 0.17
N ALA A 180 5.92 8.95 -0.10
CA ALA A 180 4.51 8.68 0.16
C ALA A 180 3.69 8.77 -1.13
N VAL A 181 2.59 8.00 -1.19
CA VAL A 181 1.64 7.97 -2.30
C VAL A 181 0.25 8.34 -1.80
N ASN A 182 -0.34 9.40 -2.32
CA ASN A 182 -1.68 9.84 -1.95
C ASN A 182 -2.59 9.81 -3.18
N ILE A 183 -3.66 9.02 -3.11
CA ILE A 183 -4.57 8.76 -4.23
C ILE A 183 -6.02 9.00 -3.79
N GLU A 184 -6.79 9.63 -4.66
CA GLU A 184 -8.26 9.57 -4.63
C GLU A 184 -8.75 8.68 -5.76
N ILE A 185 -9.72 7.81 -5.46
CA ILE A 185 -10.35 6.92 -6.43
C ILE A 185 -11.84 7.19 -6.55
N ARG A 186 -12.34 7.28 -7.77
CA ARG A 186 -13.76 7.24 -8.11
C ARG A 186 -14.12 5.87 -8.66
N ALA A 187 -15.18 5.29 -8.13
CA ALA A 187 -15.80 4.10 -8.71
C ALA A 187 -16.96 4.51 -9.62
N PRO A 188 -17.36 3.65 -10.57
CA PRO A 188 -18.60 3.79 -11.32
C PRO A 188 -19.80 3.93 -10.40
N ARG A 189 -20.83 4.67 -10.85
CA ARG A 189 -22.08 4.83 -10.09
C ARG A 189 -22.69 3.48 -9.74
N GLY A 190 -23.11 3.32 -8.48
CA GLY A 190 -23.73 2.09 -7.98
C GLY A 190 -22.78 0.89 -7.83
N LYS A 191 -21.50 1.02 -8.16
CA LYS A 191 -20.52 -0.05 -8.02
C LYS A 191 -20.17 -0.26 -6.54
N LYS A 192 -20.42 -1.48 -6.04
CA LYS A 192 -19.95 -1.91 -4.71
C LYS A 192 -18.51 -2.40 -4.79
N TYR A 193 -17.67 -1.95 -3.88
CA TYR A 193 -16.27 -2.37 -3.76
C TYR A 193 -15.78 -2.28 -2.32
N VAL A 194 -14.68 -2.95 -2.04
CA VAL A 194 -13.97 -2.86 -0.76
C VAL A 194 -12.65 -2.14 -1.02
N LEU A 195 -12.51 -0.95 -0.46
CA LEU A 195 -11.37 -0.08 -0.73
C LEU A 195 -10.03 -0.75 -0.39
N GLY A 196 -9.97 -1.52 0.70
CA GLY A 196 -8.79 -2.28 1.09
C GLY A 196 -8.25 -3.23 0.02
N ASN A 197 -9.15 -3.81 -0.81
CA ASN A 197 -8.76 -4.69 -1.92
C ASN A 197 -8.18 -3.92 -3.12
N LEU A 198 -8.23 -2.59 -3.08
CA LEU A 198 -7.73 -1.72 -4.14
C LEU A 198 -6.40 -1.06 -3.78
N VAL A 199 -6.01 -1.04 -2.49
CA VAL A 199 -4.78 -0.38 -2.04
C VAL A 199 -3.59 -0.93 -2.82
N LYS A 200 -3.25 -2.22 -2.63
CA LYS A 200 -2.04 -2.77 -3.25
C LYS A 200 -2.00 -2.60 -4.79
N PRO A 201 -2.99 -3.03 -5.58
CA PRO A 201 -2.89 -2.90 -7.03
C PRO A 201 -2.85 -1.43 -7.51
N ILE A 202 -3.43 -0.48 -6.77
CA ILE A 202 -3.34 0.93 -7.13
C ILE A 202 -1.97 1.47 -6.77
N PHE A 203 -1.46 1.22 -5.57
CA PHE A 203 -0.17 1.72 -5.13
C PHE A 203 0.96 1.15 -5.97
N ASP A 204 1.01 -0.18 -6.16
CA ASP A 204 2.02 -0.81 -7.02
C ASP A 204 1.95 -0.27 -8.46
N GLY A 205 0.74 -0.04 -8.98
CA GLY A 205 0.54 0.53 -10.32
C GLY A 205 1.04 1.97 -10.42
N VAL A 206 0.77 2.79 -9.41
CA VAL A 206 1.25 4.18 -9.33
C VAL A 206 2.77 4.20 -9.19
N ILE A 207 3.34 3.46 -8.26
CA ILE A 207 4.79 3.39 -8.03
C ILE A 207 5.49 2.92 -9.31
N SER A 208 4.99 1.84 -9.94
CA SER A 208 5.53 1.36 -11.22
C SER A 208 5.44 2.39 -12.34
N ALA A 209 4.40 3.24 -12.35
CA ALA A 209 4.26 4.29 -13.34
C ALA A 209 5.29 5.42 -13.20
N PHE A 210 5.85 5.61 -12.00
CA PHE A 210 6.92 6.56 -11.72
C PHE A 210 8.33 5.92 -11.71
N GLN A 211 8.44 4.69 -12.21
CA GLN A 211 9.71 3.97 -12.38
C GLN A 211 9.90 3.55 -13.83
N ALA A 212 11.16 3.44 -14.25
CA ALA A 212 11.52 2.88 -15.56
C ALA A 212 12.13 1.48 -15.42
N HIS A 213 11.94 0.66 -16.44
CA HIS A 213 12.53 -0.67 -16.58
C HIS A 213 13.88 -0.60 -17.28
N ALA A 214 14.89 -1.37 -16.83
CA ALA A 214 16.23 -1.33 -17.42
C ALA A 214 16.64 -2.61 -18.16
N ASP A 215 16.20 -3.79 -17.71
CA ASP A 215 16.64 -5.08 -18.29
C ASP A 215 15.96 -5.36 -19.64
N LEU A 216 16.64 -4.97 -20.72
CA LEU A 216 16.13 -5.19 -22.09
C LEU A 216 16.02 -6.68 -22.45
N SER A 217 16.73 -7.56 -21.75
CA SER A 217 16.80 -9.00 -22.10
C SER A 217 15.46 -9.71 -21.90
N VAL A 218 14.63 -9.25 -20.98
CA VAL A 218 13.32 -9.87 -20.68
C VAL A 218 12.18 -9.30 -21.54
N LEU A 219 12.37 -8.18 -22.21
CA LEU A 219 11.31 -7.51 -22.98
C LEU A 219 10.68 -8.39 -24.07
N PRO A 220 11.43 -9.22 -24.84
CA PRO A 220 10.80 -10.08 -25.84
C PRO A 220 9.74 -11.01 -25.29
N GLU A 221 9.87 -11.45 -24.04
CA GLU A 221 8.88 -12.30 -23.36
C GLU A 221 7.79 -11.48 -22.66
N VAL A 222 8.14 -10.35 -22.04
CA VAL A 222 7.23 -9.49 -21.27
C VAL A 222 6.23 -8.78 -22.19
N LEU A 223 6.68 -8.20 -23.30
CA LEU A 223 5.85 -7.34 -24.14
C LEU A 223 4.58 -8.03 -24.65
N PRO A 224 4.64 -9.23 -25.25
CA PRO A 224 3.44 -9.89 -25.73
C PRO A 224 2.47 -10.29 -24.60
N LEU A 225 3.01 -10.68 -23.42
CA LEU A 225 2.19 -11.05 -22.27
C LEU A 225 1.46 -9.82 -21.72
N LEU A 226 2.19 -8.70 -21.55
CA LEU A 226 1.62 -7.47 -21.02
C LEU A 226 0.65 -6.84 -22.01
N ALA A 227 0.98 -6.82 -23.31
CA ALA A 227 0.12 -6.33 -24.38
C ALA A 227 -1.23 -7.05 -24.39
N LYS A 228 -1.21 -8.38 -24.27
CA LYS A 228 -2.43 -9.18 -24.14
C LYS A 228 -3.21 -8.85 -22.86
N GLN A 229 -2.51 -8.64 -21.76
CA GLN A 229 -3.13 -8.36 -20.46
C GLN A 229 -3.87 -7.02 -20.43
N VAL A 230 -3.29 -5.98 -20.99
CA VAL A 230 -3.86 -4.61 -20.97
C VAL A 230 -4.51 -4.19 -22.28
N GLN A 231 -4.51 -5.06 -23.31
CA GLN A 231 -5.07 -4.81 -24.63
C GLN A 231 -4.49 -3.55 -25.30
N ALA A 232 -3.16 -3.47 -25.35
CA ALA A 232 -2.42 -2.36 -25.93
C ALA A 232 -1.34 -2.85 -26.89
N ASP A 233 -0.81 -1.93 -27.71
CA ASP A 233 0.27 -2.22 -28.66
C ASP A 233 1.57 -2.55 -27.90
N PRO A 234 2.31 -3.63 -28.27
CA PRO A 234 3.60 -3.96 -27.67
C PRO A 234 4.64 -2.84 -27.73
N GLU A 235 4.69 -2.06 -28.82
CA GLU A 235 5.63 -0.95 -28.97
C GLU A 235 5.22 0.25 -28.11
N GLU A 236 3.92 0.48 -27.92
CA GLU A 236 3.44 1.45 -26.93
C GLU A 236 3.91 1.07 -25.53
N ILE A 237 3.73 -0.20 -25.16
CA ILE A 237 4.13 -0.73 -23.85
C ILE A 237 5.63 -0.63 -23.67
N ARG A 238 6.43 -1.01 -24.69
CA ARG A 238 7.88 -0.86 -24.68
C ARG A 238 8.30 0.57 -24.42
N GLY A 239 7.74 1.52 -25.19
CA GLY A 239 7.99 2.94 -25.00
C GLY A 239 7.64 3.42 -23.59
N CYS A 240 6.52 2.93 -23.01
CA CYS A 240 6.15 3.27 -21.65
C CYS A 240 7.07 2.64 -20.61
N LEU A 241 7.53 1.40 -20.76
CA LEU A 241 8.43 0.76 -19.80
C LEU A 241 9.80 1.44 -19.73
N LEU A 242 10.33 1.89 -20.87
CA LEU A 242 11.67 2.45 -21.01
C LEU A 242 11.74 3.97 -20.84
N ASP A 243 10.61 4.64 -20.68
CA ASP A 243 10.54 6.10 -20.58
C ASP A 243 11.14 6.60 -19.26
N GLN A 244 12.33 7.20 -19.35
CA GLN A 244 13.03 7.78 -18.21
C GLN A 244 12.47 9.15 -17.79
N SER A 245 11.73 9.84 -18.64
CA SER A 245 11.26 11.21 -18.37
C SER A 245 10.25 11.28 -17.22
N ARG A 246 9.58 10.19 -16.94
CA ARG A 246 8.60 10.05 -15.84
C ARG A 246 9.14 9.30 -14.62
N ALA A 247 10.37 8.77 -14.69
CA ALA A 247 10.94 7.88 -13.67
C ALA A 247 11.45 8.66 -12.44
N VAL A 248 10.59 9.42 -11.78
CA VAL A 248 10.95 10.19 -10.59
C VAL A 248 11.33 9.31 -9.39
N LEU A 249 10.87 8.07 -9.35
CA LEU A 249 11.26 7.05 -8.37
C LEU A 249 12.40 6.16 -8.89
N GLY A 250 13.13 6.63 -9.92
CA GLY A 250 14.30 5.97 -10.43
C GLY A 250 14.03 4.82 -11.40
N THR A 251 15.09 4.08 -11.68
CA THR A 251 15.10 2.97 -12.63
C THR A 251 15.29 1.65 -11.89
N VAL A 252 14.39 0.71 -12.14
CA VAL A 252 14.42 -0.64 -11.57
C VAL A 252 14.97 -1.60 -12.63
N ASN A 253 15.96 -2.40 -12.29
CA ASN A 253 16.55 -3.33 -13.25
C ASN A 253 15.46 -4.21 -13.91
N ARG A 254 14.66 -4.89 -13.08
CA ARG A 254 13.53 -5.71 -13.55
C ARG A 254 12.23 -5.24 -12.90
N LEU A 255 11.70 -4.10 -13.36
CA LEU A 255 10.40 -3.61 -12.90
C LEU A 255 9.27 -4.61 -13.20
N VAL A 256 9.39 -5.31 -14.32
CA VAL A 256 8.46 -6.36 -14.72
C VAL A 256 9.24 -7.55 -15.30
N ALA A 257 8.79 -8.77 -15.02
CA ALA A 257 9.39 -10.00 -15.53
C ALA A 257 8.32 -11.01 -15.97
N PRO A 258 8.66 -11.98 -16.84
CA PRO A 258 7.74 -13.06 -17.21
C PRO A 258 7.38 -13.92 -15.98
N TYR A 259 6.14 -14.34 -15.89
CA TYR A 259 5.66 -15.24 -14.85
C TYR A 259 4.58 -16.18 -15.38
N GLY A 260 4.99 -17.36 -15.84
CA GLY A 260 4.10 -18.30 -16.51
C GLY A 260 3.45 -17.69 -17.76
N ALA A 261 2.12 -17.68 -17.82
CA ALA A 261 1.36 -17.06 -18.91
C ALA A 261 1.03 -15.57 -18.66
N SER A 262 1.65 -14.94 -17.68
CA SER A 262 1.42 -13.55 -17.25
C SER A 262 2.75 -12.86 -16.97
N VAL A 263 2.68 -11.69 -16.34
CA VAL A 263 3.85 -10.95 -15.86
C VAL A 263 3.76 -10.74 -14.36
N LYS A 264 4.92 -10.62 -13.71
CA LYS A 264 5.03 -10.20 -12.32
C LYS A 264 5.75 -8.87 -12.24
N TRP A 265 5.24 -7.96 -11.39
CA TRP A 265 5.78 -6.64 -11.16
C TRP A 265 6.62 -6.62 -9.89
N TYR A 266 7.67 -5.80 -9.91
CA TYR A 266 8.64 -5.63 -8.83
C TYR A 266 8.96 -4.14 -8.63
N PRO A 267 7.97 -3.32 -8.27
CA PRO A 267 8.23 -1.91 -7.95
C PRO A 267 9.08 -1.81 -6.68
N SER A 268 9.76 -0.66 -6.50
CA SER A 268 10.46 -0.35 -5.24
C SER A 268 9.47 0.16 -4.17
N ASP A 269 8.40 -0.60 -3.92
CA ASP A 269 7.32 -0.28 -3.00
C ASP A 269 7.76 -0.33 -1.52
N HIS A 270 8.86 -1.03 -1.22
CA HIS A 270 9.47 -1.06 0.11
C HIS A 270 9.97 0.32 0.61
N LEU A 271 10.15 1.29 -0.30
CA LEU A 271 10.49 2.68 0.03
C LEU A 271 9.24 3.55 0.28
N CYS A 272 8.06 3.04 0.00
CA CYS A 272 6.80 3.72 0.31
C CYS A 272 6.51 3.60 1.81
N GLU A 273 6.80 4.63 2.58
CA GLU A 273 6.66 4.63 4.04
C GLU A 273 5.29 5.15 4.53
N ALA A 274 4.57 5.83 3.65
CA ALA A 274 3.22 6.30 3.96
C ALA A 274 2.35 6.33 2.70
N GLY A 275 1.04 6.23 2.88
CA GLY A 275 0.11 6.34 1.78
C GLY A 275 -1.32 6.58 2.21
N GLU A 276 -2.09 7.15 1.30
CA GLU A 276 -3.51 7.42 1.51
C GLU A 276 -4.30 7.07 0.24
N LEU A 277 -5.33 6.25 0.39
CA LEU A 277 -6.32 5.95 -0.63
C LEU A 277 -7.68 6.41 -0.14
N LEU A 278 -8.23 7.43 -0.79
CA LEU A 278 -9.52 8.03 -0.45
C LEU A 278 -10.57 7.68 -1.50
N ALA A 279 -11.78 7.39 -1.05
CA ALA A 279 -12.93 7.31 -1.91
C ALA A 279 -13.43 8.72 -2.24
N ALA A 280 -13.66 8.98 -3.52
CA ALA A 280 -14.32 10.20 -4.01
C ALA A 280 -15.69 9.84 -4.57
N ASP A 281 -16.59 10.85 -4.63
CA ASP A 281 -17.93 10.67 -5.14
C ASP A 281 -17.94 10.26 -6.62
N PRO A 282 -18.77 9.29 -7.01
CA PRO A 282 -18.88 8.86 -8.39
C PRO A 282 -19.47 9.96 -9.27
N VAL A 283 -18.86 10.20 -10.43
CA VAL A 283 -19.31 11.22 -11.39
C VAL A 283 -19.92 10.58 -12.64
N ASP A 284 -19.34 9.46 -13.07
CA ASP A 284 -19.69 8.74 -14.30
C ASP A 284 -19.68 7.22 -14.07
N ASP A 285 -19.66 6.44 -15.13
CA ASP A 285 -19.67 4.98 -15.08
C ASP A 285 -18.27 4.36 -15.20
N ASN A 286 -17.22 5.16 -15.07
CA ASN A 286 -15.84 4.73 -15.16
C ASN A 286 -15.13 4.77 -13.81
N TRP A 287 -14.11 3.93 -13.66
CA TRP A 287 -13.13 4.07 -12.62
C TRP A 287 -12.14 5.18 -13.00
N ALA A 288 -11.81 6.03 -12.05
CA ALA A 288 -10.79 7.05 -12.26
C ALA A 288 -9.98 7.29 -10.98
N ILE A 289 -8.72 7.67 -11.17
CA ILE A 289 -7.83 8.06 -10.07
C ILE A 289 -7.25 9.44 -10.32
N ARG A 290 -6.93 10.13 -9.23
CA ARG A 290 -6.01 11.25 -9.20
C ARG A 290 -5.11 11.13 -7.98
N GLY A 291 -3.93 11.74 -8.03
CA GLY A 291 -3.08 11.62 -6.87
C GLY A 291 -1.66 12.14 -7.08
N LYS A 292 -0.80 11.93 -6.11
CA LYS A 292 0.58 12.34 -6.12
C LYS A 292 1.50 11.33 -5.45
N VAL A 293 2.76 11.42 -5.85
CA VAL A 293 3.89 10.87 -5.11
C VAL A 293 4.67 12.05 -4.52
N VAL A 294 5.05 11.96 -3.26
CA VAL A 294 5.82 13.00 -2.56
C VAL A 294 7.02 12.38 -1.87
N GLU A 295 8.16 13.06 -1.94
CA GLU A 295 9.36 12.69 -1.21
C GLU A 295 9.16 12.94 0.28
N LEU A 296 9.66 12.04 1.13
CA LEU A 296 9.67 12.19 2.58
C LEU A 296 11.07 12.61 3.02
N PHE A 297 11.18 13.84 3.49
CA PHE A 297 12.41 14.33 4.14
C PHE A 297 12.43 13.86 5.60
N ARG A 298 13.53 13.22 5.98
CA ARG A 298 13.80 12.82 7.37
C ARG A 298 14.61 13.87 8.10
#